data_86b8954fdd70831b4170ff3a176bf0d7
#
_entry.id   86b8954fdd70831b4170ff3a176bf0d7
#
_cell.length_a   1.000
_cell.length_b   1.000
_cell.length_c   1.000
_cell.angle_alpha   90.00
_cell.angle_beta   90.00
_cell.angle_gamma   90.00
#
_symmetry.space_group_name_H-M   'P 1'
#
loop_
_entity.id
_entity.type
_entity.pdbx_description
1 polymer ?
#
loop_
_entity_poly.entity_id
_entity_poly.type
_entity_poly.pdbx_seq_one_letter_code
_entity_poly.pdbx_strand_id
1 'polypeptide(L)'
;GEIHAKRSSKVTPVCNCPSQLREYATLNLGSGPMEETGYDRSSKHHPCTSDTSEGTHVKIRLERDVMADAVGWAARSLPTHLTVPILAGLLITATKDGVTMSGSDNETTAQITLPAQVAEPGQVLVSGKLLANIAKALPNKPVDITADPASMELVCGSVHFTLQGLPVDEYPSLPQMPATTGTVDTAVFAKAVSQVFVAAGRDELLPVFTGIRVEIDGDKLSLLATDRYRMALKEITWNPSSTQMDAAALVPAKVLNETARSMTTGDHVSINLSAADTGDGLVGFQG
;
A
#
# COMPACT_ATOMS: atom_id res chain seq x y z
N GLY A 1 46.04 -14.97 -42.45
CA GLY A 1 45.96 -13.64 -41.92
C GLY A 1 44.69 -13.45 -41.10
N GLU A 2 44.78 -13.64 -39.79
CA GLU A 2 43.68 -13.42 -38.82
C GLU A 2 43.54 -11.93 -38.56
N ILE A 3 42.34 -11.41 -38.68
CA ILE A 3 41.99 -10.06 -38.24
C ILE A 3 41.04 -10.18 -37.03
N HIS A 4 41.60 -9.94 -35.85
CA HIS A 4 40.86 -9.78 -34.61
C HIS A 4 40.06 -8.45 -34.62
N ALA A 5 38.76 -8.52 -34.69
CA ALA A 5 37.87 -7.38 -34.43
C ALA A 5 37.49 -7.33 -32.95
N LYS A 6 38.05 -6.36 -32.21
CA LYS A 6 37.62 -5.97 -30.86
C LYS A 6 36.24 -5.32 -30.94
N ARG A 7 35.22 -5.97 -30.40
CA ARG A 7 33.93 -5.36 -30.10
C ARG A 7 34.05 -4.50 -28.84
N SER A 8 34.07 -3.21 -29.03
CA SER A 8 33.85 -2.22 -27.96
C SER A 8 32.36 -2.16 -27.65
N SER A 9 31.97 -2.68 -26.49
CA SER A 9 30.62 -2.50 -25.95
C SER A 9 30.52 -1.08 -25.39
N LYS A 10 29.91 -0.18 -26.16
CA LYS A 10 29.42 1.11 -25.65
C LYS A 10 28.21 0.83 -24.74
N VAL A 11 28.42 0.98 -23.45
CA VAL A 11 27.32 1.09 -22.47
C VAL A 11 26.66 2.44 -22.71
N THR A 12 25.46 2.42 -23.25
CA THR A 12 24.59 3.60 -23.32
C THR A 12 24.06 3.85 -21.91
N PRO A 13 24.16 5.08 -21.35
CA PRO A 13 23.55 5.35 -20.08
C PRO A 13 22.03 5.29 -20.24
N VAL A 14 21.40 4.39 -19.51
CA VAL A 14 19.94 4.34 -19.33
C VAL A 14 19.56 5.61 -18.59
N CYS A 15 18.84 6.50 -19.25
CA CYS A 15 18.20 7.63 -18.61
C CYS A 15 17.28 7.10 -17.50
N ASN A 16 17.68 7.34 -16.27
CA ASN A 16 16.85 7.12 -15.09
C ASN A 16 15.71 8.15 -15.15
N CYS A 17 14.53 7.72 -15.56
CA CYS A 17 13.31 8.54 -15.53
C CYS A 17 12.80 8.57 -14.07
N PRO A 18 12.73 9.73 -13.40
CA PRO A 18 12.39 9.82 -11.99
C PRO A 18 10.88 9.92 -11.76
N SER A 19 10.10 8.95 -12.25
CA SER A 19 8.65 8.96 -12.00
C SER A 19 8.10 7.54 -11.86
N GLN A 20 8.42 6.92 -10.74
CA GLN A 20 7.66 5.73 -10.32
C GLN A 20 7.21 5.93 -8.88
N LEU A 21 6.04 6.55 -8.74
CA LEU A 21 5.20 6.41 -7.56
C LEU A 21 4.82 4.93 -7.49
N ARG A 22 5.13 4.27 -6.36
CA ARG A 22 4.67 2.91 -6.10
C ARG A 22 3.60 2.96 -5.04
N GLU A 23 2.38 2.65 -5.44
CA GLU A 23 1.21 2.58 -4.57
C GLU A 23 0.99 1.14 -4.14
N TYR A 24 0.80 0.90 -2.84
CA TYR A 24 0.51 -0.42 -2.28
C TYR A 24 -0.73 -0.35 -1.40
N ALA A 25 -1.60 -1.33 -1.53
CA ALA A 25 -2.69 -1.56 -0.60
C ALA A 25 -2.67 -3.02 -0.15
N THR A 26 -2.65 -3.27 1.14
CA THR A 26 -2.69 -4.60 1.74
C THR A 26 -3.95 -4.72 2.60
N LEU A 27 -4.66 -5.81 2.43
CA LEU A 27 -5.88 -6.14 3.16
C LEU A 27 -5.61 -7.35 4.04
N ASN A 28 -5.97 -7.24 5.33
CA ASN A 28 -5.95 -8.36 6.26
C ASN A 28 -7.36 -8.99 6.28
N LEU A 29 -7.47 -10.22 5.81
CA LEU A 29 -8.74 -10.93 5.68
C LEU A 29 -9.15 -11.72 6.93
N GLY A 30 -8.53 -11.47 8.08
CA GLY A 30 -8.87 -12.09 9.36
C GLY A 30 -9.01 -13.61 9.31
N SER A 31 -8.21 -14.36 10.02
CA SER A 31 -8.39 -15.80 10.23
C SER A 31 -9.65 -16.03 11.06
N GLY A 32 -10.53 -16.94 10.64
CA GLY A 32 -11.67 -17.44 11.42
C GLY A 32 -11.21 -18.04 12.78
N PRO A 33 -12.15 -18.44 13.67
CA PRO A 33 -11.85 -18.76 15.04
C PRO A 33 -10.79 -19.86 15.16
N MET A 34 -9.69 -19.53 15.88
CA MET A 34 -8.57 -20.42 16.16
C MET A 34 -9.00 -21.51 17.13
N GLU A 35 -8.88 -22.78 16.73
CA GLU A 35 -8.76 -23.89 17.67
C GLU A 35 -7.39 -23.81 18.37
N GLU A 36 -7.41 -23.80 19.71
CA GLU A 36 -6.21 -23.83 20.54
C GLU A 36 -5.49 -25.18 20.38
N THR A 37 -4.42 -25.22 19.60
CA THR A 37 -3.44 -26.33 19.64
C THR A 37 -2.09 -25.78 20.09
N GLY A 38 -1.54 -26.43 21.12
CA GLY A 38 -0.40 -26.09 21.93
C GLY A 38 0.83 -25.56 21.18
N TYR A 39 1.36 -24.47 21.70
CA TYR A 39 2.53 -23.76 21.22
C TYR A 39 3.82 -24.40 21.73
N ASP A 40 4.60 -25.01 20.86
CA ASP A 40 5.99 -25.43 21.14
C ASP A 40 6.97 -24.27 20.87
N ARG A 41 7.64 -23.86 21.95
CA ARG A 41 8.64 -22.76 21.96
C ARG A 41 10.02 -23.29 21.61
N SER A 42 10.34 -23.57 20.33
CA SER A 42 11.74 -23.66 19.93
C SER A 42 11.95 -23.49 18.42
N SER A 43 11.88 -22.29 17.91
CA SER A 43 12.52 -21.94 16.65
C SER A 43 13.33 -20.65 16.83
N LYS A 44 14.66 -20.82 16.69
CA LYS A 44 15.64 -19.75 16.75
C LYS A 44 15.42 -18.82 15.57
N HIS A 45 14.86 -17.64 15.83
CA HIS A 45 14.88 -16.54 14.88
C HIS A 45 16.32 -16.07 14.69
N HIS A 46 16.83 -16.17 13.47
CA HIS A 46 17.94 -15.34 13.03
C HIS A 46 17.37 -13.94 12.76
N PRO A 47 17.84 -12.90 13.43
CA PRO A 47 17.45 -11.54 13.08
C PRO A 47 18.12 -11.19 11.75
N CYS A 48 17.31 -10.94 10.73
CA CYS A 48 17.75 -10.20 9.57
C CYS A 48 17.96 -8.76 10.03
N THR A 49 19.18 -8.39 10.33
CA THR A 49 19.57 -7.02 10.67
C THR A 49 19.48 -6.17 9.41
N SER A 50 18.31 -5.61 9.16
CA SER A 50 18.23 -4.38 8.38
C SER A 50 18.84 -3.27 9.26
N ASP A 51 19.93 -2.68 8.83
CA ASP A 51 20.55 -1.49 9.42
C ASP A 51 19.57 -0.30 9.29
N THR A 52 18.55 -0.29 10.11
CA THR A 52 17.74 0.88 10.40
C THR A 52 18.42 1.57 11.60
N SER A 53 19.38 2.45 11.31
CA SER A 53 19.81 3.45 12.29
C SER A 53 18.58 4.31 12.59
N GLU A 54 17.96 4.10 13.74
CA GLU A 54 16.86 4.92 14.29
C GLU A 54 17.38 6.35 14.50
N GLY A 55 17.31 7.15 13.43
CA GLY A 55 17.53 8.59 13.54
C GLY A 55 16.30 9.21 14.20
N THR A 56 16.49 9.86 15.32
CA THR A 56 15.45 10.61 16.04
C THR A 56 14.98 11.86 15.28
N HIS A 57 15.63 12.22 14.19
CA HIS A 57 15.33 13.38 13.36
C HIS A 57 15.11 12.97 11.91
N VAL A 58 14.12 13.58 11.28
CA VAL A 58 13.79 13.39 9.86
C VAL A 58 13.94 14.72 9.15
N LYS A 59 14.65 14.74 8.02
CA LYS A 59 14.74 15.93 7.19
C LYS A 59 14.63 15.55 5.73
N ILE A 60 13.53 15.98 5.10
CA ILE A 60 13.17 15.64 3.73
C ILE A 60 12.68 16.85 2.96
N ARG A 61 12.89 16.83 1.63
CA ARG A 61 12.35 17.81 0.71
C ARG A 61 11.68 17.09 -0.46
N LEU A 62 10.46 17.52 -0.80
CA LEU A 62 9.66 16.94 -1.88
C LEU A 62 8.78 17.99 -2.57
N GLU A 63 8.30 17.65 -3.75
CA GLU A 63 7.38 18.49 -4.50
C GLU A 63 5.97 18.45 -3.85
N ARG A 64 5.34 19.63 -3.80
CA ARG A 64 4.03 19.81 -3.14
C ARG A 64 2.93 18.89 -3.70
N ASP A 65 2.85 18.78 -5.04
CA ASP A 65 1.77 17.99 -5.67
C ASP A 65 1.96 16.51 -5.39
N VAL A 66 3.20 16.02 -5.47
CA VAL A 66 3.57 14.63 -5.12
C VAL A 66 3.22 14.32 -3.66
N MET A 67 3.53 15.24 -2.74
CA MET A 67 3.17 15.10 -1.34
C MET A 67 1.65 15.09 -1.13
N ALA A 68 0.92 16.01 -1.76
CA ALA A 68 -0.53 16.14 -1.57
C ALA A 68 -1.28 14.89 -2.07
N ASP A 69 -0.87 14.36 -3.21
CA ASP A 69 -1.44 13.13 -3.78
C ASP A 69 -1.14 11.92 -2.88
N ALA A 70 0.10 11.79 -2.42
CA ALA A 70 0.51 10.70 -1.56
C ALA A 70 -0.18 10.71 -0.20
N VAL A 71 -0.22 11.86 0.47
CA VAL A 71 -0.93 12.02 1.74
C VAL A 71 -2.42 11.75 1.55
N GLY A 72 -3.01 12.28 0.44
CA GLY A 72 -4.40 12.05 0.10
C GLY A 72 -4.72 10.58 -0.14
N TRP A 73 -3.79 9.84 -0.76
CA TRP A 73 -3.96 8.41 -1.02
C TRP A 73 -3.82 7.59 0.28
N ALA A 74 -2.75 7.76 1.03
CA ALA A 74 -2.52 7.03 2.27
C ALA A 74 -3.58 7.35 3.35
N ALA A 75 -4.12 8.58 3.38
CA ALA A 75 -5.16 8.97 4.31
C ALA A 75 -6.52 8.30 4.06
N ARG A 76 -6.74 7.62 2.93
CA ARG A 76 -7.97 6.87 2.64
C ARG A 76 -8.14 5.64 3.52
N SER A 77 -7.03 5.03 3.95
CA SER A 77 -7.03 3.88 4.85
C SER A 77 -7.15 4.26 6.33
N LEU A 78 -7.20 5.55 6.66
CA LEU A 78 -7.37 5.97 8.04
C LEU A 78 -8.80 5.72 8.53
N PRO A 79 -8.99 5.26 9.77
CA PRO A 79 -10.30 4.94 10.30
C PRO A 79 -11.20 6.17 10.33
N THR A 80 -12.45 5.98 9.93
CA THR A 80 -13.49 7.02 10.04
C THR A 80 -14.00 7.16 11.47
N HIS A 81 -14.03 6.06 12.22
CA HIS A 81 -14.37 6.01 13.62
C HIS A 81 -13.13 5.65 14.45
N LEU A 82 -12.77 6.53 15.38
CA LEU A 82 -11.57 6.37 16.21
C LEU A 82 -11.85 5.41 17.38
N THR A 83 -11.72 4.11 17.14
CA THR A 83 -11.68 3.12 18.21
C THR A 83 -10.31 3.07 18.88
N VAL A 84 -9.24 3.31 18.12
CA VAL A 84 -7.86 3.37 18.59
C VAL A 84 -7.25 4.68 18.08
N PRO A 85 -7.00 5.68 18.95
CA PRO A 85 -6.58 7.03 18.54
C PRO A 85 -5.28 7.07 17.72
N ILE A 86 -4.32 6.16 17.98
CA ILE A 86 -3.04 6.13 17.28
C ILE A 86 -3.19 5.80 15.79
N LEU A 87 -4.24 5.07 15.40
CA LEU A 87 -4.53 4.74 14.01
C LEU A 87 -5.01 5.94 13.17
N ALA A 88 -5.33 7.08 13.80
CA ALA A 88 -5.53 8.35 13.09
C ALA A 88 -4.22 8.93 12.54
N GLY A 89 -3.08 8.34 12.94
CA GLY A 89 -1.75 8.72 12.51
C GLY A 89 -1.44 8.26 11.10
N LEU A 90 -0.69 9.08 10.37
CA LEU A 90 0.00 8.73 9.13
C LEU A 90 1.47 8.57 9.45
N LEU A 91 2.02 7.39 9.21
CA LEU A 91 3.42 7.10 9.40
C LEU A 91 4.21 7.55 8.17
N ILE A 92 5.21 8.39 8.37
CA ILE A 92 6.15 8.84 7.35
C ILE A 92 7.50 8.22 7.66
N THR A 93 8.00 7.38 6.78
CA THR A 93 9.31 6.73 6.88
C THR A 93 10.22 7.26 5.79
N ALA A 94 11.29 7.93 6.17
CA ALA A 94 12.32 8.45 5.26
C ALA A 94 13.52 7.50 5.25
N THR A 95 13.88 7.02 4.07
CA THR A 95 15.06 6.17 3.84
C THR A 95 15.95 6.81 2.77
N LYS A 96 17.12 6.24 2.52
CA LYS A 96 18.02 6.72 1.45
C LYS A 96 17.39 6.64 0.06
N ASP A 97 16.40 5.75 -0.12
CA ASP A 97 15.77 5.47 -1.40
C ASP A 97 14.52 6.33 -1.65
N GLY A 98 14.04 7.04 -0.63
CA GLY A 98 12.85 7.89 -0.73
C GLY A 98 12.05 7.95 0.55
N VAL A 99 10.81 8.40 0.43
CA VAL A 99 9.87 8.55 1.54
C VAL A 99 8.66 7.66 1.32
N THR A 100 8.33 6.85 2.32
CA THR A 100 7.10 6.04 2.34
C THR A 100 6.11 6.65 3.31
N MET A 101 4.89 6.87 2.85
CA MET A 101 3.75 7.29 3.65
C MET A 101 2.79 6.13 3.83
N SER A 102 2.43 5.82 5.07
CA SER A 102 1.63 4.66 5.40
C SER A 102 0.47 5.02 6.33
N GLY A 103 -0.72 4.52 6.02
CA GLY A 103 -1.89 4.59 6.87
C GLY A 103 -2.51 3.21 7.07
N SER A 104 -3.13 2.95 8.21
CA SER A 104 -3.79 1.68 8.50
C SER A 104 -4.99 1.84 9.42
N ASP A 105 -6.01 1.00 9.23
CA ASP A 105 -7.14 0.85 10.14
C ASP A 105 -7.23 -0.54 10.79
N ASN A 106 -6.13 -1.31 10.79
CA ASN A 106 -5.96 -2.71 11.16
C ASN A 106 -6.45 -3.73 10.11
N GLU A 107 -7.46 -3.41 9.34
CA GLU A 107 -7.98 -4.29 8.28
C GLU A 107 -7.32 -3.97 6.94
N THR A 108 -7.11 -2.68 6.70
CA THR A 108 -6.56 -2.16 5.45
C THR A 108 -5.32 -1.35 5.73
N THR A 109 -4.26 -1.59 4.98
CA THR A 109 -3.05 -0.76 5.00
C THR A 109 -2.80 -0.20 3.62
N ALA A 110 -2.64 1.12 3.53
CA ALA A 110 -2.22 1.81 2.32
C ALA A 110 -0.83 2.37 2.51
N GLN A 111 0.05 2.09 1.55
CA GLN A 111 1.43 2.60 1.53
C GLN A 111 1.74 3.19 0.16
N ILE A 112 2.42 4.32 0.15
CA ILE A 112 2.90 4.94 -1.07
C ILE A 112 4.35 5.39 -0.87
N THR A 113 5.21 5.02 -1.80
CA THR A 113 6.62 5.43 -1.79
C THR A 113 6.86 6.48 -2.84
N LEU A 114 7.51 7.56 -2.44
CA LEU A 114 7.77 8.75 -3.24
C LEU A 114 9.27 8.98 -3.40
N PRO A 115 9.70 9.47 -4.56
CA PRO A 115 11.03 10.05 -4.67
C PRO A 115 11.10 11.35 -3.86
N ALA A 116 12.08 11.46 -2.99
CA ALA A 116 12.31 12.65 -2.18
C ALA A 116 13.81 12.86 -1.94
N GLN A 117 14.20 14.09 -1.67
CA GLN A 117 15.54 14.38 -1.20
C GLN A 117 15.56 14.16 0.31
N VAL A 118 16.20 13.09 0.76
CA VAL A 118 16.31 12.72 2.17
C VAL A 118 17.69 13.13 2.67
N ALA A 119 17.72 14.12 3.56
CA ALA A 119 18.95 14.56 4.22
C ALA A 119 19.21 13.76 5.52
N GLU A 120 18.16 13.48 6.28
CA GLU A 120 18.21 12.71 7.51
C GLU A 120 17.10 11.64 7.47
N PRO A 121 17.46 10.34 7.41
CA PRO A 121 16.50 9.25 7.44
C PRO A 121 15.94 9.03 8.83
N GLY A 122 14.69 8.61 8.93
CA GLY A 122 14.01 8.31 10.19
C GLY A 122 12.51 8.15 10.00
N GLN A 123 11.77 8.16 11.11
CA GLN A 123 10.33 7.99 11.13
C GLN A 123 9.64 9.07 11.94
N VAL A 124 8.45 9.47 11.49
CA VAL A 124 7.56 10.36 12.24
C VAL A 124 6.11 9.95 12.02
N LEU A 125 5.32 10.01 13.08
CA LEU A 125 3.89 9.74 13.05
C LEU A 125 3.15 11.03 13.38
N VAL A 126 2.22 11.44 12.51
CA VAL A 126 1.43 12.67 12.68
C VAL A 126 -0.03 12.43 12.34
N SER A 127 -0.94 13.31 12.79
CA SER A 127 -2.34 13.22 12.42
C SER A 127 -2.54 13.26 10.89
N GLY A 128 -2.99 12.14 10.32
CA GLY A 128 -3.12 12.01 8.86
C GLY A 128 -4.22 12.92 8.29
N LYS A 129 -5.34 13.09 8.98
CA LYS A 129 -6.40 14.02 8.54
C LYS A 129 -5.94 15.47 8.53
N LEU A 130 -5.19 15.87 9.55
CA LEU A 130 -4.64 17.23 9.62
C LEU A 130 -3.62 17.46 8.53
N LEU A 131 -2.69 16.52 8.34
CA LEU A 131 -1.68 16.59 7.28
C LEU A 131 -2.34 16.64 5.88
N ALA A 132 -3.39 15.84 5.64
CA ALA A 132 -4.10 15.86 4.37
C ALA A 132 -4.80 17.20 4.08
N ASN A 133 -5.33 17.86 5.10
CA ASN A 133 -5.93 19.18 4.96
C ASN A 133 -4.87 20.26 4.68
N ILE A 134 -3.74 20.19 5.39
CA ILE A 134 -2.62 21.10 5.17
C ILE A 134 -2.06 20.91 3.75
N ALA A 135 -1.77 19.68 3.32
CA ALA A 135 -1.21 19.38 2.03
C ALA A 135 -2.03 19.94 0.85
N LYS A 136 -3.38 19.92 0.97
CA LYS A 136 -4.29 20.52 -0.02
C LYS A 136 -4.22 22.04 -0.06
N ALA A 137 -3.92 22.67 1.07
CA ALA A 137 -3.92 24.14 1.21
C ALA A 137 -2.54 24.76 0.92
N LEU A 138 -1.48 23.95 0.74
CA LEU A 138 -0.14 24.47 0.46
C LEU A 138 -0.04 25.16 -0.91
N PRO A 139 0.77 26.23 -1.02
CA PRO A 139 1.09 26.84 -2.30
C PRO A 139 1.94 25.89 -3.17
N ASN A 140 1.91 26.06 -4.49
CA ASN A 140 2.68 25.23 -5.42
C ASN A 140 4.18 25.58 -5.39
N LYS A 141 4.86 25.11 -4.35
CA LYS A 141 6.31 25.24 -4.09
C LYS A 141 6.82 23.98 -3.42
N PRO A 142 8.12 23.67 -3.51
CA PRO A 142 8.71 22.57 -2.76
C PRO A 142 8.45 22.69 -1.28
N VAL A 143 8.26 21.52 -0.64
CA VAL A 143 7.95 21.37 0.77
C VAL A 143 9.17 20.81 1.48
N ASP A 144 9.63 21.52 2.50
CA ASP A 144 10.67 21.09 3.41
C ASP A 144 9.98 20.58 4.69
N ILE A 145 10.27 19.35 5.09
CA ILE A 145 9.77 18.74 6.32
C ILE A 145 10.97 18.44 7.21
N THR A 146 10.89 18.91 8.44
CA THR A 146 11.83 18.59 9.52
C THR A 146 11.02 18.04 10.68
N ALA A 147 11.39 16.87 11.18
CA ALA A 147 10.66 16.26 12.28
C ALA A 147 11.59 15.74 13.36
N ASP A 148 11.11 15.81 14.58
CA ASP A 148 11.61 15.15 15.77
C ASP A 148 10.49 14.28 16.38
N PRO A 149 10.74 13.47 17.41
CA PRO A 149 9.70 12.62 18.01
C PRO A 149 8.49 13.38 18.56
N ALA A 150 8.65 14.66 18.92
CA ALA A 150 7.59 15.47 19.52
C ALA A 150 6.82 16.32 18.51
N SER A 151 7.45 16.70 17.38
CA SER A 151 6.87 17.63 16.43
C SER A 151 7.37 17.41 15.00
N MET A 152 6.56 17.80 14.04
CA MET A 152 6.92 17.90 12.64
C MET A 152 6.68 19.33 12.15
N GLU A 153 7.71 19.97 11.66
CA GLU A 153 7.64 21.27 11.00
C GLU A 153 7.57 21.08 9.47
N LEU A 154 6.65 21.81 8.85
CA LEU A 154 6.43 21.79 7.42
C LEU A 154 6.53 23.23 6.90
N VAL A 155 7.46 23.46 5.98
CA VAL A 155 7.75 24.77 5.39
C VAL A 155 7.49 24.70 3.87
N CYS A 156 6.64 25.59 3.36
CA CYS A 156 6.35 25.70 1.94
C CYS A 156 6.31 27.16 1.51
N GLY A 157 7.42 27.66 0.99
CA GLY A 157 7.59 29.06 0.67
C GLY A 157 7.56 29.95 1.91
N SER A 158 6.51 30.79 2.07
CA SER A 158 6.32 31.65 3.26
C SER A 158 5.37 31.03 4.30
N VAL A 159 4.87 29.83 4.05
CA VAL A 159 3.90 29.17 4.92
C VAL A 159 4.62 28.16 5.80
N HIS A 160 4.32 28.22 7.11
CA HIS A 160 4.89 27.31 8.12
C HIS A 160 3.77 26.67 8.90
N PHE A 161 3.87 25.35 9.09
CA PHE A 161 2.99 24.58 9.95
C PHE A 161 3.81 23.74 10.91
N THR A 162 3.33 23.60 12.15
CA THR A 162 3.87 22.66 13.12
C THR A 162 2.77 21.70 13.51
N LEU A 163 3.03 20.41 13.35
CA LEU A 163 2.15 19.32 13.76
C LEU A 163 2.75 18.63 14.97
N GLN A 164 1.90 18.24 15.90
CA GLN A 164 2.33 17.42 17.02
C GLN A 164 2.67 16.01 16.54
N GLY A 165 3.84 15.51 16.94
CA GLY A 165 4.25 14.12 16.74
C GLY A 165 3.42 13.19 17.64
N LEU A 166 3.15 11.99 17.14
CA LEU A 166 2.56 10.90 17.89
C LEU A 166 3.64 9.83 18.17
N PRO A 167 3.52 9.05 19.25
CA PRO A 167 4.52 8.03 19.57
C PRO A 167 4.53 6.93 18.49
N VAL A 168 5.64 6.82 17.78
CA VAL A 168 5.82 5.81 16.71
C VAL A 168 5.80 4.40 17.28
N ASP A 169 6.32 4.21 18.49
CA ASP A 169 6.40 2.90 19.17
C ASP A 169 5.03 2.29 19.49
N GLU A 170 3.99 3.13 19.60
CA GLU A 170 2.61 2.68 19.83
C GLU A 170 1.87 2.36 18.53
N TYR A 171 2.46 2.69 17.37
CA TYR A 171 1.84 2.40 16.08
C TYR A 171 2.03 0.92 15.75
N PRO A 172 0.97 0.21 15.33
CA PRO A 172 1.07 -1.22 15.02
C PRO A 172 2.05 -1.48 13.88
N SER A 173 2.76 -2.60 13.95
CA SER A 173 3.61 -3.04 12.85
C SER A 173 2.75 -3.29 11.60
N LEU A 174 3.09 -2.63 10.50
CA LEU A 174 2.35 -2.80 9.26
C LEU A 174 2.67 -4.15 8.61
N PRO A 175 1.67 -4.85 8.05
CA PRO A 175 1.89 -6.10 7.36
C PRO A 175 2.78 -5.89 6.13
N GLN A 176 3.68 -6.85 5.91
CA GLN A 176 4.49 -6.84 4.70
C GLN A 176 3.67 -7.33 3.51
N MET A 177 3.88 -6.71 2.34
CA MET A 177 3.23 -7.13 1.10
C MET A 177 3.64 -8.57 0.77
N PRO A 178 2.67 -9.48 0.53
CA PRO A 178 2.98 -10.81 0.03
C PRO A 178 3.69 -10.77 -1.32
N ALA A 179 4.31 -11.89 -1.71
CA ALA A 179 4.91 -12.01 -3.03
C ALA A 179 3.86 -11.84 -4.14
N THR A 180 4.28 -11.25 -5.27
CA THR A 180 3.38 -11.05 -6.42
C THR A 180 2.94 -12.39 -6.99
N THR A 181 1.63 -12.62 -7.05
CA THR A 181 1.03 -13.82 -7.64
C THR A 181 0.72 -13.66 -9.12
N GLY A 182 0.58 -12.44 -9.60
CA GLY A 182 0.40 -12.14 -11.01
C GLY A 182 0.03 -10.69 -11.26
N THR A 183 -0.21 -10.34 -12.52
CA THR A 183 -0.53 -8.98 -12.97
C THR A 183 -1.75 -8.95 -13.87
N VAL A 184 -2.47 -7.85 -13.85
CA VAL A 184 -3.64 -7.59 -14.69
C VAL A 184 -3.59 -6.16 -15.22
N ASP A 185 -4.14 -5.93 -16.42
CA ASP A 185 -4.30 -4.57 -16.96
C ASP A 185 -5.14 -3.70 -16.03
N THR A 186 -4.65 -2.50 -15.72
CA THR A 186 -5.27 -1.58 -14.75
C THR A 186 -6.70 -1.21 -15.12
N ALA A 187 -6.94 -0.88 -16.39
CA ALA A 187 -8.26 -0.45 -16.85
C ALA A 187 -9.26 -1.61 -16.87
N VAL A 188 -8.79 -2.80 -17.26
CA VAL A 188 -9.60 -4.05 -17.27
C VAL A 188 -10.00 -4.40 -15.84
N PHE A 189 -9.06 -4.35 -14.90
CA PHE A 189 -9.31 -4.64 -13.48
C PHE A 189 -10.30 -3.65 -12.87
N ALA A 190 -10.05 -2.34 -12.99
CA ALA A 190 -10.92 -1.31 -12.46
C ALA A 190 -12.36 -1.40 -13.02
N LYS A 191 -12.50 -1.68 -14.31
CA LYS A 191 -13.79 -1.90 -14.95
C LYS A 191 -14.49 -3.15 -14.40
N ALA A 192 -13.78 -4.26 -14.27
CA ALA A 192 -14.32 -5.51 -13.76
C ALA A 192 -14.82 -5.37 -12.32
N VAL A 193 -14.01 -4.77 -11.44
CA VAL A 193 -14.38 -4.48 -10.05
C VAL A 193 -15.63 -3.59 -9.99
N SER A 194 -15.69 -2.51 -10.77
CA SER A 194 -16.83 -1.60 -10.76
C SER A 194 -18.13 -2.27 -11.22
N GLN A 195 -18.05 -3.21 -12.17
CA GLN A 195 -19.20 -3.97 -12.68
C GLN A 195 -19.75 -4.94 -11.63
N VAL A 196 -18.87 -5.58 -10.85
CA VAL A 196 -19.26 -6.55 -9.83
C VAL A 196 -19.67 -5.87 -8.53
N PHE A 197 -19.05 -4.76 -8.18
CA PHE A 197 -19.33 -3.99 -6.97
C PHE A 197 -20.81 -3.65 -6.77
N VAL A 198 -21.56 -3.42 -7.85
CA VAL A 198 -22.98 -3.04 -7.77
C VAL A 198 -23.87 -4.15 -7.19
N ALA A 199 -23.40 -5.40 -7.19
CA ALA A 199 -24.13 -6.55 -6.65
C ALA A 199 -23.72 -6.90 -5.21
N ALA A 200 -22.71 -6.24 -4.66
CA ALA A 200 -22.32 -6.43 -3.25
C ALA A 200 -23.39 -5.87 -2.31
N GLY A 201 -23.63 -6.59 -1.22
CA GLY A 201 -24.54 -6.16 -0.16
C GLY A 201 -24.01 -4.94 0.59
N ARG A 202 -24.91 -4.24 1.29
CA ARG A 202 -24.58 -3.07 2.11
C ARG A 202 -24.86 -3.29 3.59
N ASP A 203 -25.42 -4.44 3.93
CA ASP A 203 -25.78 -4.80 5.28
C ASP A 203 -24.57 -5.39 6.00
N GLU A 204 -23.98 -4.60 6.90
CA GLU A 204 -22.79 -4.99 7.67
C GLU A 204 -23.08 -6.15 8.65
N LEU A 205 -24.34 -6.48 8.93
CA LEU A 205 -24.72 -7.65 9.70
C LEU A 205 -24.51 -8.96 8.95
N LEU A 206 -24.27 -8.87 7.64
CA LEU A 206 -24.05 -10.02 6.76
C LEU A 206 -22.71 -9.84 5.98
N PRO A 207 -21.57 -9.90 6.67
CA PRO A 207 -20.26 -9.52 6.09
C PRO A 207 -19.88 -10.32 4.85
N VAL A 208 -20.29 -11.58 4.73
CA VAL A 208 -20.04 -12.42 3.55
C VAL A 208 -20.61 -11.80 2.27
N PHE A 209 -21.74 -11.10 2.35
CA PHE A 209 -22.38 -10.45 1.19
C PHE A 209 -21.84 -9.06 0.91
N THR A 210 -21.12 -8.44 1.84
CA THR A 210 -20.49 -7.13 1.61
C THR A 210 -19.15 -7.22 0.89
N GLY A 211 -18.65 -8.44 0.66
CA GLY A 211 -17.40 -8.71 -0.03
C GLY A 211 -17.57 -9.01 -1.51
N ILE A 212 -16.45 -8.90 -2.23
CA ILE A 212 -16.24 -9.47 -3.57
C ILE A 212 -15.33 -10.67 -3.40
N ARG A 213 -15.78 -11.84 -3.82
CA ARG A 213 -14.94 -13.03 -3.91
C ARG A 213 -14.04 -12.89 -5.12
N VAL A 214 -12.75 -12.92 -4.87
CA VAL A 214 -11.69 -12.93 -5.88
C VAL A 214 -11.19 -14.37 -5.98
N GLU A 215 -11.30 -14.97 -7.14
CA GLU A 215 -10.92 -16.36 -7.40
C GLU A 215 -9.92 -16.41 -8.55
N ILE A 216 -8.84 -17.15 -8.35
CA ILE A 216 -7.78 -17.35 -9.33
C ILE A 216 -7.76 -18.83 -9.69
N ASP A 217 -7.90 -19.12 -10.98
CA ASP A 217 -7.76 -20.45 -11.57
C ASP A 217 -6.90 -20.35 -12.84
N GLY A 218 -5.60 -20.65 -12.67
CA GLY A 218 -4.63 -20.51 -13.75
C GLY A 218 -4.55 -19.08 -14.29
N ASP A 219 -4.93 -18.89 -15.56
CA ASP A 219 -4.92 -17.60 -16.27
C ASP A 219 -6.25 -16.82 -16.17
N LYS A 220 -7.20 -17.33 -15.37
CA LYS A 220 -8.49 -16.69 -15.12
C LYS A 220 -8.52 -16.04 -13.76
N LEU A 221 -8.97 -14.80 -13.72
CA LEU A 221 -9.31 -14.06 -12.52
C LEU A 221 -10.82 -13.81 -12.51
N SER A 222 -11.52 -14.39 -11.56
CA SER A 222 -12.97 -14.28 -11.41
C SER A 222 -13.31 -13.41 -10.22
N LEU A 223 -14.19 -12.44 -10.42
CA LEU A 223 -14.74 -11.55 -9.41
C LEU A 223 -16.23 -11.85 -9.27
N LEU A 224 -16.69 -12.16 -8.04
CA LEU A 224 -18.08 -12.49 -7.76
C LEU A 224 -18.60 -11.71 -6.56
N ALA A 225 -19.76 -11.11 -6.68
CA ALA A 225 -20.50 -10.50 -5.59
C ALA A 225 -21.98 -10.85 -5.66
N THR A 226 -22.63 -10.90 -4.49
CA THR A 226 -24.07 -11.14 -4.36
C THR A 226 -24.60 -10.51 -3.09
N ASP A 227 -25.85 -10.03 -3.14
CA ASP A 227 -26.61 -9.53 -1.98
C ASP A 227 -27.83 -10.43 -1.65
N ARG A 228 -27.84 -11.68 -2.12
CA ARG A 228 -28.92 -12.68 -2.04
C ARG A 228 -30.02 -12.50 -3.10
N TYR A 229 -30.23 -11.28 -3.61
CA TYR A 229 -31.28 -10.99 -4.59
C TYR A 229 -30.73 -10.89 -6.03
N ARG A 230 -29.47 -10.51 -6.13
CA ARG A 230 -28.76 -10.39 -7.41
C ARG A 230 -27.32 -10.89 -7.22
N MET A 231 -26.73 -11.29 -8.33
CA MET A 231 -25.36 -11.74 -8.40
C MET A 231 -24.69 -11.15 -9.64
N ALA A 232 -23.45 -10.74 -9.49
CA ALA A 232 -22.60 -10.37 -10.61
C ALA A 232 -21.33 -11.21 -10.57
N LEU A 233 -21.00 -11.78 -11.72
CA LEU A 233 -19.78 -12.51 -11.99
C LEU A 233 -19.06 -11.85 -13.16
N LYS A 234 -17.78 -11.60 -13.01
CA LYS A 234 -16.91 -11.11 -14.07
C LYS A 234 -15.64 -11.93 -14.10
N GLU A 235 -15.39 -12.55 -15.24
CA GLU A 235 -14.12 -13.23 -15.53
C GLU A 235 -13.27 -12.33 -16.42
N ILE A 236 -11.99 -12.24 -16.10
CA ILE A 236 -10.97 -11.53 -16.86
C ILE A 236 -9.73 -12.40 -16.99
N THR A 237 -9.00 -12.23 -18.07
CA THR A 237 -7.69 -12.85 -18.24
C THR A 237 -6.65 -12.01 -17.53
N TRP A 238 -5.72 -12.67 -16.87
CA TRP A 238 -4.60 -12.05 -16.19
C TRP A 238 -3.31 -12.82 -16.46
N ASN A 239 -2.17 -12.29 -16.01
CA ASN A 239 -0.87 -12.92 -16.20
C ASN A 239 -0.38 -13.48 -14.86
N PRO A 240 -0.60 -14.77 -14.56
CA PRO A 240 -0.14 -15.38 -13.31
C PRO A 240 1.39 -15.52 -13.30
N SER A 241 2.00 -15.40 -12.13
CA SER A 241 3.43 -15.70 -11.93
C SER A 241 3.73 -17.20 -11.97
N SER A 242 2.69 -18.05 -11.77
CA SER A 242 2.76 -19.51 -11.86
C SER A 242 1.51 -20.04 -12.55
N THR A 243 1.68 -20.99 -13.48
CA THR A 243 0.58 -21.60 -14.25
C THR A 243 -0.34 -22.52 -13.43
N GLN A 244 0.08 -22.92 -12.24
CA GLN A 244 -0.70 -23.75 -11.31
C GLN A 244 -1.17 -22.94 -10.09
N MET A 245 -1.63 -21.71 -10.34
CA MET A 245 -2.16 -20.87 -9.28
C MET A 245 -3.65 -21.16 -9.10
N ASP A 246 -4.01 -21.55 -7.88
CA ASP A 246 -5.40 -21.70 -7.42
C ASP A 246 -5.50 -21.01 -6.06
N ALA A 247 -6.30 -19.97 -5.99
CA ALA A 247 -6.48 -19.21 -4.77
C ALA A 247 -7.84 -18.50 -4.78
N ALA A 248 -8.42 -18.33 -3.60
CA ALA A 248 -9.64 -17.57 -3.42
C ALA A 248 -9.57 -16.70 -2.17
N ALA A 249 -10.06 -15.47 -2.29
CA ALA A 249 -10.14 -14.53 -1.19
C ALA A 249 -11.46 -13.77 -1.23
N LEU A 250 -12.01 -13.44 -0.05
CA LEU A 250 -13.18 -12.57 0.08
C LEU A 250 -12.69 -11.18 0.51
N VAL A 251 -12.75 -10.22 -0.38
CA VAL A 251 -12.25 -8.86 -0.16
C VAL A 251 -13.42 -7.91 0.08
N PRO A 252 -13.41 -7.04 1.10
CA PRO A 252 -14.45 -6.05 1.30
C PRO A 252 -14.68 -5.22 0.03
N ALA A 253 -15.93 -5.23 -0.48
CA ALA A 253 -16.24 -4.69 -1.80
C ALA A 253 -15.95 -3.20 -1.91
N LYS A 254 -16.22 -2.43 -0.85
CA LYS A 254 -15.95 -1.00 -0.78
C LYS A 254 -14.46 -0.72 -0.93
N VAL A 255 -13.64 -1.43 -0.17
CA VAL A 255 -12.18 -1.28 -0.18
C VAL A 255 -11.60 -1.66 -1.54
N LEU A 256 -12.00 -2.81 -2.09
CA LEU A 256 -11.53 -3.25 -3.42
C LEU A 256 -11.89 -2.25 -4.51
N ASN A 257 -13.11 -1.70 -4.48
CA ASN A 257 -13.54 -0.70 -5.46
C ASN A 257 -12.80 0.63 -5.32
N GLU A 258 -12.52 1.08 -4.10
CA GLU A 258 -11.74 2.30 -3.85
C GLU A 258 -10.29 2.10 -4.28
N THR A 259 -9.68 0.95 -3.96
CA THR A 259 -8.33 0.56 -4.39
C THR A 259 -8.22 0.53 -5.91
N ALA A 260 -9.11 -0.19 -6.59
CA ALA A 260 -9.11 -0.29 -8.05
C ALA A 260 -9.29 1.07 -8.76
N ARG A 261 -10.02 2.01 -8.14
CA ARG A 261 -10.19 3.37 -8.66
C ARG A 261 -9.01 4.28 -8.39
N SER A 262 -8.25 4.03 -7.33
CA SER A 262 -7.09 4.86 -6.96
C SER A 262 -5.81 4.47 -7.71
N MET A 263 -5.71 3.21 -8.14
CA MET A 263 -4.59 2.72 -8.94
C MET A 263 -4.74 3.19 -10.39
N THR A 264 -4.35 4.42 -10.65
CA THR A 264 -4.43 5.05 -11.98
C THR A 264 -3.07 5.23 -12.63
N THR A 265 -2.00 5.03 -11.87
CA THR A 265 -0.61 5.09 -12.31
C THR A 265 -0.14 3.70 -12.75
N GLY A 266 0.31 3.57 -13.99
CA GLY A 266 0.80 2.31 -14.56
C GLY A 266 -0.21 1.56 -15.41
N ASP A 267 0.31 0.70 -16.30
CA ASP A 267 -0.49 -0.10 -17.23
C ASP A 267 -1.02 -1.38 -16.58
N HIS A 268 -0.39 -1.83 -15.49
CA HIS A 268 -0.70 -3.09 -14.82
C HIS A 268 -0.81 -2.93 -13.31
N VAL A 269 -1.74 -3.67 -12.73
CA VAL A 269 -1.86 -3.88 -11.28
C VAL A 269 -1.30 -5.26 -10.95
N SER A 270 -0.38 -5.33 -10.01
CA SER A 270 0.08 -6.58 -9.41
C SER A 270 -0.89 -7.01 -8.31
N ILE A 271 -1.27 -8.26 -8.31
CA ILE A 271 -2.07 -8.89 -7.25
C ILE A 271 -1.17 -9.80 -6.46
N ASN A 272 -1.19 -9.64 -5.15
CA ASN A 272 -0.32 -10.32 -4.22
C ASN A 272 -1.21 -11.04 -3.20
N LEU A 273 -1.15 -12.37 -3.18
CA LEU A 273 -1.92 -13.20 -2.25
C LEU A 273 -0.96 -13.96 -1.35
N SER A 274 -1.23 -13.96 -0.04
CA SER A 274 -0.54 -14.90 0.85
C SER A 274 -1.03 -16.32 0.54
N ALA A 275 -0.10 -17.29 0.56
CA ALA A 275 -0.49 -18.68 0.39
C ALA A 275 -1.44 -19.10 1.51
N ALA A 276 -2.46 -19.92 1.18
CA ALA A 276 -3.46 -20.39 2.13
C ALA A 276 -2.85 -21.11 3.35
N ASP A 277 -1.67 -21.70 3.17
CA ASP A 277 -0.96 -22.44 4.21
C ASP A 277 -0.21 -21.54 5.23
N THR A 278 0.01 -20.26 4.92
CA THR A 278 0.73 -19.34 5.83
C THR A 278 -0.18 -18.66 6.85
N GLY A 279 -1.49 -18.82 6.74
CA GLY A 279 -2.47 -18.38 7.74
C GLY A 279 -2.72 -16.88 7.84
N ASP A 280 -1.96 -16.04 7.14
CA ASP A 280 -2.02 -14.59 7.34
C ASP A 280 -3.18 -13.91 6.60
N GLY A 281 -3.84 -14.60 5.64
CA GLY A 281 -5.01 -14.09 4.93
C GLY A 281 -4.83 -12.70 4.30
N LEU A 282 -3.61 -12.37 3.84
CA LEU A 282 -3.30 -11.07 3.29
C LEU A 282 -3.51 -11.03 1.77
N VAL A 283 -4.17 -9.98 1.30
CA VAL A 283 -4.28 -9.64 -0.13
C VAL A 283 -3.69 -8.27 -0.35
N GLY A 284 -2.77 -8.17 -1.29
CA GLY A 284 -2.13 -6.92 -1.66
C GLY A 284 -2.38 -6.55 -3.11
N PHE A 285 -2.46 -5.25 -3.39
CA PHE A 285 -2.57 -4.68 -4.71
C PHE A 285 -1.48 -3.63 -4.88
N GLN A 286 -0.76 -3.66 -6.00
CA GLN A 286 0.28 -2.70 -6.32
C GLN A 286 0.09 -2.20 -7.75
N GLY A 287 0.06 -0.86 -7.92
CA GLY A 287 -0.01 -0.18 -9.20
C GLY A 287 1.27 0.53 -9.57
#